data_218834ce36378f08c80db9cc1aa123ee
#
_entry.id   218834ce36378f08c80db9cc1aa123ee
#
_cell.length_a   1.000
_cell.length_b   1.000
_cell.length_c   1.000
_cell.angle_alpha   90.00
_cell.angle_beta   90.00
_cell.angle_gamma   90.00
#
_symmetry.space_group_name_H-M   'P 1'
#
loop_
_entity.id
_entity.type
_entity.pdbx_description
1 polymer ?
#
loop_
_entity_poly.entity_id
_entity_poly.type
_entity_poly.pdbx_seq_one_letter_code
_entity_poly.pdbx_strand_id
1 'polypeptide(L)'
;IVRLVGSEMCIRDSLCLSPFPLKVGYVISDLISSIYLLFKLNLLKITFINISLAFPDLEKSEVQKIAKMSLKESFRSYYETFYCFSRPNRLLSENILKIENNFLLNSYQKRNGFIILSLHNRSIDFLFNFLAHKFSVLGIFKPAKSRLVNNFIKRRRENDLAKVFETNYKGVRELFKHLSEGSVVAMAADQVPADGKGEYAQFFSHEAYTTTLVLSLI
;
A
#
# COMPACT_ATOMS: atom_id res chain seq x y z
N ILE A 1 12.47 -3.50 -2.42
CA ILE A 1 11.58 -2.86 -3.43
C ILE A 1 11.78 -3.63 -4.71
N VAL A 2 10.84 -4.54 -5.04
CA VAL A 2 10.84 -5.25 -6.32
C VAL A 2 10.57 -4.22 -7.40
N ARG A 3 11.56 -3.93 -8.25
CA ARG A 3 11.31 -3.33 -9.55
C ARG A 3 10.38 -4.29 -10.28
N LEU A 4 9.11 -3.91 -10.40
CA LEU A 4 8.16 -4.60 -11.26
C LEU A 4 8.72 -4.57 -12.69
N VAL A 5 9.32 -5.67 -13.10
CA VAL A 5 9.79 -5.89 -14.46
C VAL A 5 8.55 -6.12 -15.31
N GLY A 6 8.32 -5.26 -16.30
CA GLY A 6 7.29 -5.45 -17.30
C GLY A 6 5.93 -4.83 -16.95
N SER A 7 5.78 -3.55 -17.23
CA SER A 7 4.56 -2.79 -16.95
C SER A 7 3.29 -3.30 -17.66
N GLU A 8 3.43 -3.96 -18.77
CA GLU A 8 2.30 -4.55 -19.53
C GLU A 8 1.92 -5.95 -19.04
N MET A 9 2.90 -6.73 -18.58
CA MET A 9 2.64 -8.02 -17.93
C MET A 9 1.78 -7.87 -16.69
N CYS A 10 2.05 -6.87 -15.84
CA CYS A 10 1.26 -6.64 -14.62
C CYS A 10 -0.22 -6.34 -14.89
N ILE A 11 -0.55 -5.64 -15.96
CA ILE A 11 -1.96 -5.36 -16.33
C ILE A 11 -2.67 -6.64 -16.78
N ARG A 12 -2.03 -7.45 -17.60
CA ARG A 12 -2.59 -8.73 -18.09
C ARG A 12 -2.72 -9.74 -16.95
N ASP A 13 -1.70 -9.85 -16.09
CA ASP A 13 -1.70 -10.78 -14.96
C ASP A 13 -2.76 -10.39 -13.93
N SER A 14 -2.97 -9.09 -13.70
CA SER A 14 -4.06 -8.63 -12.83
C SER A 14 -5.44 -9.00 -13.37
N LEU A 15 -5.64 -8.96 -14.68
CA LEU A 15 -6.90 -9.34 -15.30
C LEU A 15 -7.12 -10.86 -15.34
N CYS A 16 -6.06 -11.65 -15.41
CA CYS A 16 -6.14 -13.12 -15.45
C CYS A 16 -6.32 -13.75 -14.05
N LEU A 17 -5.68 -13.20 -13.03
CA LEU A 17 -5.74 -13.74 -11.66
C LEU A 17 -6.90 -13.18 -10.84
N SER A 18 -7.46 -12.07 -11.24
CA SER A 18 -8.44 -11.29 -10.51
C SER A 18 -9.86 -11.86 -10.39
N PRO A 19 -10.38 -12.77 -11.26
CA PRO A 19 -11.75 -13.26 -11.11
C PRO A 19 -11.95 -14.19 -9.91
N PHE A 20 -10.90 -14.78 -9.38
CA PHE A 20 -11.01 -15.74 -8.29
C PHE A 20 -11.33 -15.08 -6.94
N PRO A 21 -12.06 -15.78 -6.04
CA PRO A 21 -12.27 -15.34 -4.66
C PRO A 21 -10.94 -15.19 -3.88
N LEU A 22 -10.90 -14.34 -2.85
CA LEU A 22 -9.70 -14.11 -2.03
C LEU A 22 -9.08 -15.39 -1.49
N LYS A 23 -9.91 -16.34 -1.04
CA LYS A 23 -9.44 -17.64 -0.50
C LYS A 23 -8.61 -18.41 -1.54
N VAL A 24 -9.08 -18.46 -2.77
CA VAL A 24 -8.36 -19.12 -3.89
C VAL A 24 -7.07 -18.37 -4.19
N GLY A 25 -7.15 -17.05 -4.25
CA GLY A 25 -5.96 -16.20 -4.47
C GLY A 25 -4.89 -16.39 -3.39
N TYR A 26 -5.27 -16.57 -2.14
CA TYR A 26 -4.32 -16.84 -1.07
C TYR A 26 -3.65 -18.22 -1.22
N VAL A 27 -4.39 -19.25 -1.64
CA VAL A 27 -3.79 -20.55 -1.93
C VAL A 27 -2.78 -20.45 -3.07
N ILE A 28 -3.12 -19.74 -4.14
CA ILE A 28 -2.20 -19.49 -5.27
C ILE A 28 -0.97 -18.71 -4.80
N SER A 29 -1.16 -17.65 -4.01
CA SER A 29 -0.06 -16.85 -3.46
C SER A 29 0.85 -17.67 -2.56
N ASP A 30 0.29 -18.55 -1.73
CA ASP A 30 1.02 -19.46 -0.85
C ASP A 30 1.85 -20.47 -1.66
N LEU A 31 1.30 -21.02 -2.73
CA LEU A 31 2.01 -21.92 -3.63
C LEU A 31 3.19 -21.20 -4.31
N ILE A 32 2.95 -20.02 -4.89
CA ILE A 32 3.99 -19.22 -5.54
C ILE A 32 5.08 -18.85 -4.54
N SER A 33 4.72 -18.41 -3.33
CA SER A 33 5.69 -18.08 -2.29
C SER A 33 6.51 -19.29 -1.87
N SER A 34 5.92 -20.48 -1.80
CA SER A 34 6.62 -21.73 -1.45
C SER A 34 7.64 -22.11 -2.52
N ILE A 35 7.26 -22.01 -3.81
CA ILE A 35 8.17 -22.21 -4.93
C ILE A 35 9.32 -21.20 -4.86
N TYR A 36 9.00 -19.92 -4.60
CA TYR A 36 9.99 -18.86 -4.47
C TYR A 36 11.00 -19.13 -3.34
N LEU A 37 10.52 -19.66 -2.21
CA LEU A 37 11.34 -20.06 -1.05
C LEU A 37 12.28 -21.23 -1.38
N LEU A 38 11.83 -22.20 -2.18
CA LEU A 38 12.65 -23.35 -2.61
C LEU A 38 13.87 -22.89 -3.42
N PHE A 39 13.72 -21.92 -4.29
CA PHE A 39 14.82 -21.39 -5.11
C PHE A 39 15.71 -20.37 -4.39
N LYS A 40 15.45 -20.06 -3.10
CA LYS A 40 16.22 -19.12 -2.26
C LYS A 40 16.53 -17.80 -2.96
N LEU A 41 15.56 -17.24 -3.64
CA LEU A 41 15.71 -16.04 -4.48
C LEU A 41 16.06 -14.79 -3.63
N ASN A 42 16.60 -13.78 -4.27
CA ASN A 42 17.17 -12.58 -3.64
C ASN A 42 16.22 -11.84 -2.66
N LEU A 43 14.91 -11.89 -2.86
CA LEU A 43 13.95 -11.24 -1.95
C LEU A 43 13.98 -11.82 -0.54
N LEU A 44 14.10 -13.16 -0.41
CA LEU A 44 14.21 -13.78 0.91
C LEU A 44 15.46 -13.30 1.66
N LYS A 45 16.58 -13.18 0.93
CA LYS A 45 17.85 -12.66 1.51
C LYS A 45 17.70 -11.22 1.98
N ILE A 46 17.08 -10.34 1.16
CA ILE A 46 16.81 -8.95 1.53
C ILE A 46 15.87 -8.88 2.74
N THR A 47 14.78 -9.66 2.73
CA THR A 47 13.83 -9.69 3.85
C THR A 47 14.53 -10.17 5.13
N PHE A 48 15.37 -11.19 5.03
CA PHE A 48 16.14 -11.68 6.17
C PHE A 48 17.06 -10.60 6.76
N ILE A 49 17.79 -9.86 5.91
CA ILE A 49 18.66 -8.76 6.35
C ILE A 49 17.83 -7.67 7.05
N ASN A 50 16.70 -7.26 6.46
CA ASN A 50 15.85 -6.23 7.05
C ASN A 50 15.28 -6.64 8.41
N ILE A 51 14.84 -7.90 8.58
CA ILE A 51 14.36 -8.40 9.87
C ILE A 51 15.49 -8.48 10.89
N SER A 52 16.69 -8.91 10.50
CA SER A 52 17.86 -8.92 11.39
C SER A 52 18.28 -7.53 11.87
N LEU A 53 18.13 -6.51 11.00
CA LEU A 53 18.40 -5.12 11.38
C LEU A 53 17.32 -4.57 12.32
N ALA A 54 16.06 -4.90 12.05
CA ALA A 54 14.95 -4.42 12.87
C ALA A 54 14.91 -5.08 14.27
N PHE A 55 15.34 -6.33 14.36
CA PHE A 55 15.30 -7.15 15.58
C PHE A 55 16.66 -7.83 15.82
N PRO A 56 17.67 -7.07 16.26
CA PRO A 56 19.05 -7.59 16.41
C PRO A 56 19.17 -8.69 17.46
N ASP A 57 18.28 -8.72 18.45
CA ASP A 57 18.31 -9.66 19.57
C ASP A 57 17.65 -11.00 19.27
N LEU A 58 16.99 -11.14 18.09
CA LEU A 58 16.36 -12.39 17.71
C LEU A 58 17.37 -13.43 17.23
N GLU A 59 17.14 -14.68 17.59
CA GLU A 59 17.93 -15.79 17.06
C GLU A 59 17.73 -15.94 15.54
N LYS A 60 18.78 -16.40 14.87
CA LYS A 60 18.78 -16.57 13.39
C LYS A 60 17.62 -17.46 12.89
N SER A 61 17.23 -18.44 13.67
CA SER A 61 16.08 -19.34 13.39
C SER A 61 14.76 -18.58 13.37
N GLU A 62 14.55 -17.67 14.32
CA GLU A 62 13.36 -16.85 14.45
C GLU A 62 13.30 -15.79 13.32
N VAL A 63 14.43 -15.13 13.04
CA VAL A 63 14.56 -14.20 11.90
C VAL A 63 14.19 -14.90 10.59
N GLN A 64 14.67 -16.14 10.37
CA GLN A 64 14.32 -16.92 9.18
C GLN A 64 12.82 -17.23 9.11
N LYS A 65 12.20 -17.59 10.23
CA LYS A 65 10.76 -17.85 10.32
C LYS A 65 9.95 -16.61 9.96
N ILE A 66 10.28 -15.47 10.56
CA ILE A 66 9.62 -14.17 10.30
C ILE A 66 9.82 -13.76 8.83
N ALA A 67 11.02 -13.89 8.29
CA ALA A 67 11.30 -13.54 6.90
C ALA A 67 10.49 -14.36 5.90
N LYS A 68 10.32 -15.67 6.15
CA LYS A 68 9.46 -16.53 5.31
C LYS A 68 7.99 -16.13 5.41
N MET A 69 7.50 -15.85 6.62
CA MET A 69 6.12 -15.39 6.83
C MET A 69 5.87 -14.04 6.16
N SER A 70 6.78 -13.08 6.32
CA SER A 70 6.69 -11.77 5.68
C SER A 70 6.65 -11.87 4.16
N LEU A 71 7.48 -12.74 3.57
CA LEU A 71 7.46 -12.96 2.12
C LEU A 71 6.12 -13.54 1.65
N LYS A 72 5.59 -14.54 2.38
CA LYS A 72 4.27 -15.12 2.09
C LYS A 72 3.16 -14.09 2.12
N GLU A 73 3.12 -13.25 3.15
CA GLU A 73 2.13 -12.17 3.26
C GLU A 73 2.30 -11.10 2.16
N SER A 74 3.53 -10.86 1.69
CA SER A 74 3.77 -9.97 0.56
C SER A 74 3.12 -10.48 -0.73
N PHE A 75 3.21 -11.78 -1.03
CA PHE A 75 2.54 -12.36 -2.21
C PHE A 75 1.01 -12.28 -2.10
N ARG A 76 0.45 -12.50 -0.90
CA ARG A 76 -0.98 -12.33 -0.65
C ARG A 76 -1.42 -10.87 -0.84
N SER A 77 -0.61 -9.91 -0.37
CA SER A 77 -0.88 -8.48 -0.56
C SER A 77 -0.90 -8.07 -2.03
N TYR A 78 -0.01 -8.63 -2.86
CA TYR A 78 -0.06 -8.42 -4.32
C TYR A 78 -1.37 -8.95 -4.91
N TYR A 79 -1.80 -10.14 -4.52
CA TYR A 79 -3.07 -10.68 -4.98
C TYR A 79 -4.26 -9.79 -4.57
N GLU A 80 -4.26 -9.27 -3.34
CA GLU A 80 -5.28 -8.33 -2.85
C GLU A 80 -5.37 -7.07 -3.71
N THR A 81 -4.23 -6.53 -4.13
CA THR A 81 -4.20 -5.39 -5.06
C THR A 81 -4.87 -5.73 -6.40
N PHE A 82 -4.56 -6.89 -6.97
CA PHE A 82 -5.21 -7.36 -8.21
C PHE A 82 -6.71 -7.60 -8.01
N TYR A 83 -7.09 -8.16 -6.88
CA TYR A 83 -8.49 -8.39 -6.52
C TYR A 83 -9.27 -7.06 -6.43
N CYS A 84 -8.71 -6.03 -5.81
CA CYS A 84 -9.29 -4.68 -5.78
C CYS A 84 -9.39 -4.08 -7.18
N PHE A 85 -8.34 -4.17 -7.98
CA PHE A 85 -8.31 -3.61 -9.34
C PHE A 85 -9.29 -4.26 -10.31
N SER A 86 -9.65 -5.52 -10.09
CA SER A 86 -10.65 -6.21 -10.91
C SER A 86 -12.07 -5.83 -10.59
N ARG A 87 -12.29 -5.18 -9.45
CA ARG A 87 -13.61 -4.80 -8.92
C ARG A 87 -13.67 -3.30 -8.60
N PRO A 88 -13.37 -2.43 -9.58
CA PRO A 88 -13.45 -1.00 -9.37
C PRO A 88 -14.88 -0.62 -9.00
N ASN A 89 -15.03 0.36 -8.13
CA ASN A 89 -16.32 0.87 -7.67
C ASN A 89 -17.19 -0.11 -6.87
N ARG A 90 -16.73 -1.34 -6.59
CA ARG A 90 -17.43 -2.26 -5.70
C ARG A 90 -16.90 -2.09 -4.28
N LEU A 91 -17.79 -1.87 -3.34
CA LEU A 91 -17.44 -1.93 -1.93
C LEU A 91 -17.07 -3.37 -1.55
N LEU A 92 -15.86 -3.53 -1.03
CA LEU A 92 -15.32 -4.84 -0.63
C LEU A 92 -15.50 -5.10 0.87
N SER A 93 -16.52 -4.47 1.50
CA SER A 93 -16.80 -4.57 2.94
C SER A 93 -17.10 -5.99 3.40
N GLU A 94 -17.61 -6.85 2.52
CA GLU A 94 -17.82 -8.28 2.80
C GLU A 94 -16.54 -9.03 3.18
N ASN A 95 -15.38 -8.48 2.83
CA ASN A 95 -14.06 -9.02 3.16
C ASN A 95 -13.45 -8.38 4.41
N ILE A 96 -14.15 -7.42 5.04
CA ILE A 96 -13.72 -6.75 6.26
C ILE A 96 -14.40 -7.42 7.43
N LEU A 97 -13.64 -8.18 8.21
CA LEU A 97 -14.17 -8.92 9.35
C LEU A 97 -14.43 -8.04 10.57
N LYS A 98 -13.54 -7.06 10.81
CA LYS A 98 -13.60 -6.19 11.99
C LYS A 98 -12.92 -4.87 11.72
N ILE A 99 -13.48 -3.80 12.26
CA ILE A 99 -12.86 -2.47 12.33
C ILE A 99 -12.75 -2.11 13.80
N GLU A 100 -11.53 -2.08 14.31
CA GLU A 100 -11.26 -1.63 15.67
C GLU A 100 -11.25 -0.11 15.73
N ASN A 101 -11.72 0.45 16.85
CA ASN A 101 -11.78 1.90 17.07
C ASN A 101 -12.55 2.68 15.98
N ASN A 102 -13.56 2.08 15.36
CA ASN A 102 -14.37 2.73 14.31
C ASN A 102 -14.99 4.06 14.77
N PHE A 103 -15.18 4.23 16.09
CA PHE A 103 -15.66 5.49 16.66
C PHE A 103 -14.75 6.68 16.36
N LEU A 104 -13.43 6.46 16.24
CA LEU A 104 -12.47 7.51 15.87
C LEU A 104 -12.76 8.01 14.45
N LEU A 105 -12.93 7.11 13.48
CA LEU A 105 -13.30 7.50 12.11
C LEU A 105 -14.59 8.30 12.08
N ASN A 106 -15.61 7.88 12.84
CA ASN A 106 -16.89 8.57 12.89
C ASN A 106 -16.80 9.94 13.56
N SER A 107 -15.92 10.11 14.57
CA SER A 107 -15.69 11.39 15.22
C SER A 107 -14.98 12.40 14.32
N TYR A 108 -14.05 11.94 13.50
CA TYR A 108 -13.35 12.78 12.53
C TYR A 108 -14.19 13.16 11.31
N GLN A 109 -15.18 12.35 10.94
CA GLN A 109 -16.10 12.63 9.83
C GLN A 109 -16.84 13.97 9.97
N LYS A 110 -17.00 14.45 11.20
CA LYS A 110 -17.65 15.74 11.50
C LYS A 110 -16.71 16.95 11.40
N ARG A 111 -15.43 16.75 11.13
CA ARG A 111 -14.42 17.78 11.05
C ARG A 111 -14.14 18.20 9.60
N ASN A 112 -13.63 19.40 9.42
CA ASN A 112 -13.24 19.94 8.12
C ASN A 112 -11.87 19.37 7.70
N GLY A 113 -11.90 18.23 7.04
CA GLY A 113 -10.71 17.55 6.51
C GLY A 113 -9.86 16.86 7.59
N PHE A 114 -9.27 15.73 7.24
CA PHE A 114 -8.28 15.05 8.07
C PHE A 114 -7.38 14.13 7.24
N ILE A 115 -6.24 13.76 7.80
CA ILE A 115 -5.26 12.92 7.15
C ILE A 115 -5.27 11.54 7.80
N ILE A 116 -5.38 10.49 6.99
CA ILE A 116 -5.21 9.10 7.39
C ILE A 116 -3.81 8.64 6.97
N LEU A 117 -2.97 8.36 7.96
CA LEU A 117 -1.67 7.76 7.74
C LEU A 117 -1.75 6.25 7.85
N SER A 118 -1.19 5.58 6.87
CA SER A 118 -1.07 4.14 6.84
C SER A 118 0.39 3.70 6.61
N LEU A 119 0.61 2.41 6.75
CA LEU A 119 1.87 1.73 6.42
C LEU A 119 1.60 0.69 5.33
N HIS A 120 2.63 0.34 4.54
CA HIS A 120 2.55 -0.74 3.55
C HIS A 120 2.69 -2.14 4.19
N ASN A 121 1.98 -2.37 5.30
CA ASN A 121 2.02 -3.65 6.01
C ASN A 121 1.12 -4.72 5.39
N ARG A 122 0.12 -4.32 4.62
CA ARG A 122 -0.79 -5.18 3.85
C ARG A 122 -1.35 -4.41 2.64
N SER A 123 -2.49 -4.79 2.10
CA SER A 123 -3.08 -4.15 0.92
C SER A 123 -3.60 -2.74 1.20
N ILE A 124 -2.86 -1.76 0.73
CA ILE A 124 -3.26 -0.35 0.70
C ILE A 124 -4.51 -0.16 -0.17
N ASP A 125 -4.68 -0.96 -1.21
CA ASP A 125 -5.82 -0.85 -2.12
C ASP A 125 -7.14 -1.27 -1.46
N PHE A 126 -7.13 -2.23 -0.54
CA PHE A 126 -8.31 -2.54 0.30
C PHE A 126 -8.65 -1.38 1.24
N LEU A 127 -7.68 -0.82 1.92
CA LEU A 127 -7.87 0.33 2.79
C LEU A 127 -8.43 1.51 1.99
N PHE A 128 -7.83 1.82 0.85
CA PHE A 128 -8.26 2.92 -0.01
C PHE A 128 -9.68 2.70 -0.54
N ASN A 129 -10.02 1.47 -0.98
CA ASN A 129 -11.38 1.11 -1.39
C ASN A 129 -12.40 1.33 -0.26
N PHE A 130 -12.07 0.88 0.96
CA PHE A 130 -12.94 1.10 2.13
C PHE A 130 -13.17 2.58 2.40
N LEU A 131 -12.11 3.39 2.38
CA LEU A 131 -12.20 4.83 2.61
C LEU A 131 -12.97 5.54 1.50
N ALA A 132 -12.77 5.12 0.24
CA ALA A 132 -13.44 5.64 -0.95
C ALA A 132 -14.96 5.44 -0.95
N HIS A 133 -15.49 4.56 -0.11
CA HIS A 133 -16.93 4.36 0.06
C HIS A 133 -17.51 5.05 1.30
N LYS A 134 -16.63 5.59 2.16
CA LYS A 134 -17.05 6.30 3.38
C LYS A 134 -16.87 7.81 3.30
N PHE A 135 -15.84 8.26 2.57
CA PHE A 135 -15.40 9.65 2.56
C PHE A 135 -15.10 10.13 1.14
N SER A 136 -15.16 11.44 0.94
CA SER A 136 -14.43 12.05 -0.18
C SER A 136 -12.94 11.94 0.10
N VAL A 137 -12.26 10.96 -0.52
CA VAL A 137 -10.89 10.60 -0.21
C VAL A 137 -9.95 10.90 -1.36
N LEU A 138 -8.80 11.44 -1.01
CA LEU A 138 -7.69 11.65 -1.95
C LEU A 138 -6.50 10.82 -1.56
N GLY A 139 -5.91 10.16 -2.56
CA GLY A 139 -4.66 9.43 -2.42
C GLY A 139 -3.55 10.03 -3.27
N ILE A 140 -2.31 9.69 -2.92
CA ILE A 140 -1.15 10.02 -3.73
C ILE A 140 -0.41 8.74 -4.10
N PHE A 141 0.12 8.66 -5.31
CA PHE A 141 0.87 7.50 -5.77
C PHE A 141 2.12 7.91 -6.55
N LYS A 142 3.16 7.09 -6.45
CA LYS A 142 4.37 7.27 -7.24
C LYS A 142 4.11 6.78 -8.66
N PRO A 143 4.26 7.63 -9.69
CA PRO A 143 3.97 7.23 -11.05
C PRO A 143 4.96 6.16 -11.54
N ALA A 144 4.44 5.17 -12.25
CA ALA A 144 5.23 4.21 -12.99
C ALA A 144 5.83 4.88 -14.25
N LYS A 145 6.87 4.26 -14.85
CA LYS A 145 7.48 4.76 -16.09
C LYS A 145 6.51 4.73 -17.28
N SER A 146 5.55 3.80 -17.27
CA SER A 146 4.56 3.65 -18.34
C SER A 146 3.31 4.48 -18.06
N ARG A 147 2.95 5.35 -18.99
CA ARG A 147 1.70 6.14 -18.93
C ARG A 147 0.45 5.25 -18.95
N LEU A 148 0.50 4.11 -19.66
CA LEU A 148 -0.62 3.16 -19.68
C LEU A 148 -0.88 2.56 -18.31
N VAL A 149 0.17 2.20 -17.58
CA VAL A 149 0.06 1.69 -16.20
C VAL A 149 -0.49 2.75 -15.27
N ASN A 150 -0.01 3.99 -15.35
CA ASN A 150 -0.51 5.08 -14.51
C ASN A 150 -2.01 5.32 -14.75
N ASN A 151 -2.44 5.37 -16.00
CA ASN A 151 -3.84 5.52 -16.35
C ASN A 151 -4.69 4.33 -15.88
N PHE A 152 -4.16 3.10 -15.95
CA PHE A 152 -4.83 1.92 -15.43
C PHE A 152 -5.02 2.00 -13.92
N ILE A 153 -3.94 2.24 -13.15
CA ILE A 153 -4.00 2.38 -11.68
C ILE A 153 -5.00 3.46 -11.29
N LYS A 154 -4.91 4.62 -11.95
CA LYS A 154 -5.79 5.75 -11.69
C LYS A 154 -7.26 5.35 -11.87
N ARG A 155 -7.63 4.79 -13.03
CA ARG A 155 -9.00 4.34 -13.32
C ARG A 155 -9.52 3.28 -12.37
N ARG A 156 -8.63 2.47 -11.76
CA ARG A 156 -9.01 1.41 -10.83
C ARG A 156 -9.18 1.88 -9.39
N ARG A 157 -8.58 3.01 -9.04
CA ARG A 157 -8.68 3.62 -7.71
C ARG A 157 -9.70 4.74 -7.64
N GLU A 158 -10.00 5.41 -8.75
CA GLU A 158 -10.94 6.54 -8.78
C GLU A 158 -12.39 6.08 -8.90
N ASN A 159 -13.26 6.78 -8.18
CA ASN A 159 -14.72 6.74 -8.30
C ASN A 159 -15.29 8.14 -7.97
N ASP A 160 -16.59 8.26 -7.76
CA ASP A 160 -17.26 9.55 -7.47
C ASP A 160 -16.73 10.21 -6.19
N LEU A 161 -16.27 9.43 -5.21
CA LEU A 161 -15.78 9.89 -3.92
C LEU A 161 -14.25 9.80 -3.79
N ALA A 162 -13.56 9.17 -4.73
CA ALA A 162 -12.13 8.90 -4.62
C ALA A 162 -11.35 9.46 -5.80
N LYS A 163 -10.26 10.18 -5.51
CA LYS A 163 -9.31 10.67 -6.52
C LYS A 163 -7.89 10.31 -6.11
N VAL A 164 -7.03 10.04 -7.09
CA VAL A 164 -5.60 9.80 -6.85
C VAL A 164 -4.73 10.70 -7.72
N PHE A 165 -3.68 11.25 -7.11
CA PHE A 165 -2.75 12.16 -7.75
C PHE A 165 -1.35 11.59 -7.75
N GLU A 166 -0.54 12.01 -8.72
CA GLU A 166 0.88 11.65 -8.76
C GLU A 166 1.67 12.39 -7.69
N THR A 167 2.72 11.76 -7.17
CA THR A 167 3.64 12.34 -6.19
C THR A 167 4.55 13.38 -6.87
N ASN A 168 3.95 14.52 -7.24
CA ASN A 168 4.63 15.69 -7.81
C ASN A 168 4.04 16.98 -7.21
N TYR A 169 4.62 18.11 -7.52
CA TYR A 169 4.19 19.42 -6.99
C TYR A 169 2.69 19.70 -7.23
N LYS A 170 2.20 19.37 -8.43
CA LYS A 170 0.78 19.54 -8.78
C LYS A 170 -0.13 18.65 -7.94
N GLY A 171 0.24 17.37 -7.77
CA GLY A 171 -0.53 16.44 -6.95
C GLY A 171 -0.58 16.85 -5.48
N VAL A 172 0.54 17.30 -4.90
CA VAL A 172 0.58 17.79 -3.52
C VAL A 172 -0.30 19.04 -3.36
N ARG A 173 -0.28 19.97 -4.33
CA ARG A 173 -1.16 21.15 -4.30
C ARG A 173 -2.65 20.78 -4.32
N GLU A 174 -3.04 19.76 -5.10
CA GLU A 174 -4.41 19.26 -5.11
C GLU A 174 -4.80 18.64 -3.75
N LEU A 175 -3.88 17.92 -3.07
CA LEU A 175 -4.14 17.42 -1.72
C LEU A 175 -4.44 18.57 -0.74
N PHE A 176 -3.63 19.63 -0.75
CA PHE A 176 -3.86 20.81 0.10
C PHE A 176 -5.23 21.42 -0.13
N LYS A 177 -5.54 21.68 -1.41
CA LYS A 177 -6.81 22.29 -1.79
C LYS A 177 -8.00 21.49 -1.27
N HIS A 178 -8.02 20.21 -1.57
CA HIS A 178 -9.15 19.36 -1.17
C HIS A 178 -9.20 19.08 0.33
N LEU A 179 -8.05 19.03 1.02
CA LEU A 179 -8.03 18.93 2.48
C LEU A 179 -8.68 20.14 3.14
N SER A 180 -8.39 21.36 2.64
CA SER A 180 -9.05 22.60 3.10
C SER A 180 -10.54 22.67 2.78
N GLU A 181 -11.00 21.95 1.75
CA GLU A 181 -12.40 21.79 1.37
C GLU A 181 -13.14 20.69 2.18
N GLY A 182 -12.49 20.08 3.18
CA GLY A 182 -13.07 19.07 4.05
C GLY A 182 -12.93 17.62 3.59
N SER A 183 -12.16 17.36 2.53
CA SER A 183 -11.88 16.00 2.05
C SER A 183 -10.88 15.28 2.97
N VAL A 184 -10.84 13.95 2.86
CA VAL A 184 -9.88 13.10 3.56
C VAL A 184 -8.68 12.83 2.68
N VAL A 185 -7.48 12.99 3.19
CA VAL A 185 -6.25 12.57 2.52
C VAL A 185 -5.78 11.25 3.12
N ALA A 186 -5.63 10.21 2.29
CA ALA A 186 -5.10 8.91 2.71
C ALA A 186 -3.74 8.67 2.03
N MET A 187 -2.71 8.41 2.84
CA MET A 187 -1.35 8.18 2.35
C MET A 187 -0.58 7.20 3.22
N ALA A 188 0.34 6.47 2.60
CA ALA A 188 1.32 5.66 3.30
C ALA A 188 2.64 6.43 3.37
N ALA A 189 3.14 6.64 4.59
CA ALA A 189 4.29 7.51 4.86
C ALA A 189 5.59 6.76 5.16
N ASP A 190 5.63 5.45 4.92
CA ASP A 190 6.73 4.54 5.26
C ASP A 190 7.70 4.24 4.10
N GLN A 191 7.55 4.89 2.96
CA GLN A 191 8.49 4.76 1.84
C GLN A 191 9.53 5.88 1.85
N VAL A 192 10.75 5.53 1.48
CA VAL A 192 11.85 6.49 1.32
C VAL A 192 11.49 7.52 0.24
N PRO A 193 11.45 8.81 0.59
CA PRO A 193 11.15 9.88 -0.36
C PRO A 193 12.32 10.13 -1.32
N ALA A 194 12.11 10.97 -2.32
CA ALA A 194 13.18 11.47 -3.16
C ALA A 194 14.13 12.39 -2.35
N ASP A 195 15.37 12.53 -2.82
CA ASP A 195 16.36 13.38 -2.19
C ASP A 195 15.83 14.81 -1.94
N GLY A 196 16.10 15.34 -0.77
CA GLY A 196 15.62 16.66 -0.33
C GLY A 196 14.15 16.74 0.08
N LYS A 197 13.43 15.59 0.14
CA LYS A 197 12.00 15.54 0.53
C LYS A 197 11.74 14.74 1.79
N GLY A 198 12.73 14.61 2.64
CA GLY A 198 12.63 13.89 3.88
C GLY A 198 13.70 14.31 4.88
N GLU A 199 13.60 13.78 6.08
CA GLU A 199 14.55 13.93 7.16
C GLU A 199 14.86 12.56 7.76
N TYR A 200 16.02 12.45 8.40
CA TYR A 200 16.39 11.23 9.12
C TYR A 200 15.65 11.17 10.46
N ALA A 201 14.95 10.07 10.67
CA ALA A 201 14.24 9.77 11.90
C ALA A 201 14.57 8.35 12.37
N GLN A 202 14.50 8.13 13.69
CA GLN A 202 14.72 6.79 14.26
C GLN A 202 13.61 5.83 13.82
N PHE A 203 14.02 4.70 13.23
CA PHE A 203 13.13 3.61 12.87
C PHE A 203 13.78 2.29 13.33
N PHE A 204 13.18 1.64 14.32
CA PHE A 204 13.85 0.63 15.14
C PHE A 204 15.15 1.20 15.73
N SER A 205 16.28 0.52 15.60
CA SER A 205 17.58 0.98 16.10
C SER A 205 18.43 1.72 15.05
N HIS A 206 17.81 2.14 13.93
CA HIS A 206 18.52 2.75 12.79
C HIS A 206 17.88 4.07 12.38
N GLU A 207 18.70 4.95 11.80
CA GLU A 207 18.19 6.15 11.16
C GLU A 207 17.62 5.81 9.77
N ALA A 208 16.38 6.21 9.52
CA ALA A 208 15.70 6.04 8.25
C ALA A 208 15.30 7.39 7.64
N TYR A 209 15.60 7.57 6.37
CA TYR A 209 15.19 8.77 5.64
C TYR A 209 13.68 8.74 5.41
N THR A 210 12.96 9.56 6.15
CA THR A 210 11.50 9.55 6.28
C THR A 210 10.89 10.78 5.62
N THR A 211 9.75 10.62 4.96
CA THR A 211 9.07 11.72 4.26
C THR A 211 8.56 12.80 5.22
N THR A 212 8.77 14.07 4.86
CA THR A 212 8.21 15.24 5.55
C THR A 212 6.90 15.73 4.93
N LEU A 213 6.40 15.06 3.91
CA LEU A 213 5.19 15.49 3.19
C LEU A 213 3.98 15.66 4.12
N VAL A 214 3.82 14.78 5.10
CA VAL A 214 2.71 14.86 6.07
C VAL A 214 2.78 16.16 6.87
N LEU A 215 3.96 16.52 7.36
CA LEU A 215 4.17 17.75 8.11
C LEU A 215 3.88 19.00 7.28
N SER A 216 4.07 18.89 5.97
CA SER A 216 3.76 19.99 5.03
C SER A 216 2.26 20.15 4.76
N LEU A 217 1.44 19.14 5.12
CA LEU A 217 -0.02 19.16 4.91
C LEU A 217 -0.80 19.62 6.16
N ILE A 218 -0.13 19.73 7.29
CA ILE A 218 -0.68 20.20 8.59
C ILE A 218 -0.38 21.67 8.75
#